data_d24593c69636111d004828ffeb1db3f2
#
_entry.id   d24593c69636111d004828ffeb1db3f2
#
_cell.length_a   1.000
_cell.length_b   1.000
_cell.length_c   1.000
_cell.angle_alpha   90.00
_cell.angle_beta   90.00
_cell.angle_gamma   90.00
#
_symmetry.space_group_name_H-M   'P 1'
#
loop_
_entity.id
_entity.type
_entity.pdbx_description
1 polymer ?
#
loop_
_entity_poly.entity_id
_entity_poly.type
_entity_poly.pdbx_seq_one_letter_code
_entity_poly.pdbx_strand_id
1 'polypeptide(L)'
;MLRTLVHAPTLCCLSGPSPSNSTSSNLSLPPMATSARIAVIGDIHNDWNLREDTKALQFLQPDLVLFTGDFGEENVELVQSAASLEFAKAAILGNHDAWYTQQFSGKRKDGVQLQLEWSHVMLELLLVIISLGEEHVAYQHLDFPLIKVSIVGGRPFSCGGEQLFRKKLLSARYGVQDMDGSARRIYNAALGTPEDHFVILLAHNGPTGLGSNLNDICGKDWVFGGGDHGDPDLEQAISLLKETGKSCVPLVVFGHMHKELAYRKGLRKMIVVGDDNTIYLNGAIVPRVKRLNNEQGTGNRSFMNDETPVLTPESEGTMRAFTLVEILDGRVEKITESWVSVVGDNTTLAEEQLLFKRGS
;
A
#
# COMPACT_ATOMS: atom_id res chain seq x y z
N MET A 1 -27.09 -47.26 -28.19
CA MET A 1 -26.46 -48.52 -28.61
C MET A 1 -25.02 -48.51 -28.25
N LEU A 2 -24.62 -49.50 -27.63
CA LEU A 2 -23.45 -50.27 -27.16
C LEU A 2 -22.69 -49.66 -25.99
N ARG A 3 -22.89 -50.35 -24.85
CA ARG A 3 -22.02 -50.45 -23.67
C ARG A 3 -20.86 -51.35 -24.02
N THR A 4 -19.67 -51.04 -23.56
CA THR A 4 -18.61 -52.04 -23.41
C THR A 4 -18.03 -51.96 -22.01
N LEU A 5 -18.33 -52.97 -21.21
CA LEU A 5 -17.72 -53.29 -19.92
C LEU A 5 -16.36 -53.96 -20.20
N VAL A 6 -15.32 -53.55 -19.47
CA VAL A 6 -14.07 -54.35 -19.40
C VAL A 6 -13.80 -54.68 -17.93
N HIS A 7 -13.67 -55.98 -17.69
CA HIS A 7 -13.45 -56.63 -16.40
C HIS A 7 -12.01 -56.41 -15.87
N ALA A 8 -11.88 -56.23 -14.55
CA ALA A 8 -10.62 -56.33 -13.82
C ALA A 8 -10.35 -57.79 -13.41
N PRO A 9 -9.12 -58.25 -13.43
CA PRO A 9 -8.78 -59.54 -12.85
C PRO A 9 -8.41 -59.42 -11.37
N THR A 10 -9.01 -60.29 -10.57
CA THR A 10 -8.71 -60.61 -9.18
C THR A 10 -7.35 -61.30 -9.08
N LEU A 11 -6.46 -60.84 -8.21
CA LEU A 11 -5.24 -61.55 -7.83
C LEU A 11 -5.25 -61.89 -6.33
N CYS A 12 -5.02 -63.17 -6.09
CA CYS A 12 -5.04 -63.86 -4.79
C CYS A 12 -3.92 -63.40 -3.85
N CYS A 13 -4.28 -63.40 -2.55
CA CYS A 13 -3.37 -63.26 -1.42
C CYS A 13 -2.38 -64.44 -1.33
N LEU A 14 -1.11 -64.12 -1.16
CA LEU A 14 -0.11 -65.01 -0.56
C LEU A 14 0.48 -64.27 0.67
N SER A 15 0.26 -64.93 1.82
CA SER A 15 0.80 -64.53 3.12
C SER A 15 2.30 -64.94 3.21
N GLY A 16 3.14 -63.93 3.45
CA GLY A 16 4.56 -64.14 3.81
C GLY A 16 4.88 -63.39 5.11
N PRO A 17 5.89 -63.79 5.88
CA PRO A 17 6.07 -63.43 7.27
C PRO A 17 6.58 -61.99 7.46
N SER A 18 6.13 -61.34 8.54
CA SER A 18 6.50 -60.01 9.00
C SER A 18 8.00 -59.86 9.22
N PRO A 19 8.63 -58.78 8.75
CA PRO A 19 9.88 -58.31 9.31
C PRO A 19 9.63 -57.23 10.37
N SER A 20 10.41 -57.32 11.40
CA SER A 20 10.60 -56.52 12.58
C SER A 20 10.53 -54.99 12.38
N ASN A 21 9.99 -54.34 13.41
CA ASN A 21 10.04 -52.91 13.69
C ASN A 21 11.35 -52.24 13.28
N SER A 22 11.29 -51.38 12.26
CA SER A 22 12.22 -50.31 12.08
C SER A 22 11.43 -49.02 12.44
N THR A 23 11.72 -48.45 13.61
CA THR A 23 11.37 -47.10 13.99
C THR A 23 11.98 -46.13 12.98
N SER A 24 11.24 -45.81 11.93
CA SER A 24 11.54 -44.63 11.12
C SER A 24 11.25 -43.37 11.97
N SER A 25 12.30 -42.84 12.56
CA SER A 25 12.27 -41.48 13.08
C SER A 25 11.98 -40.55 11.88
N ASN A 26 10.73 -40.12 11.73
CA ASN A 26 10.38 -38.99 10.89
C ASN A 26 11.11 -37.77 11.49
N LEU A 27 12.31 -37.49 10.99
CA LEU A 27 12.94 -36.20 11.11
C LEU A 27 12.08 -35.25 10.27
N SER A 28 11.02 -34.72 10.88
CA SER A 28 10.37 -33.52 10.36
C SER A 28 11.42 -32.42 10.38
N LEU A 29 11.88 -32.01 9.20
CA LEU A 29 12.67 -30.80 9.06
C LEU A 29 11.88 -29.68 9.77
N PRO A 30 12.55 -28.83 10.59
CA PRO A 30 11.87 -27.67 11.16
C PRO A 30 11.26 -26.86 10.03
N PRO A 31 10.04 -26.30 10.20
CA PRO A 31 9.44 -25.44 9.20
C PRO A 31 10.45 -24.36 8.85
N MET A 32 10.70 -24.17 7.56
CA MET A 32 11.58 -23.08 7.10
C MET A 32 10.99 -21.77 7.59
N ALA A 33 11.82 -20.92 8.22
CA ALA A 33 11.44 -19.60 8.63
C ALA A 33 10.85 -18.83 7.44
N THR A 34 9.63 -18.32 7.59
CA THR A 34 9.02 -17.49 6.55
C THR A 34 9.49 -16.05 6.75
N SER A 35 10.15 -15.50 5.74
CA SER A 35 10.54 -14.09 5.73
C SER A 35 9.84 -13.37 4.58
N ALA A 36 9.45 -12.11 4.80
CA ALA A 36 8.93 -11.23 3.77
C ALA A 36 9.50 -9.83 3.94
N ARG A 37 9.88 -9.23 2.83
CA ARG A 37 10.32 -7.84 2.74
C ARG A 37 9.35 -7.04 1.91
N ILE A 38 8.73 -6.02 2.52
CA ILE A 38 7.66 -5.25 1.91
C ILE A 38 8.12 -3.80 1.74
N ALA A 39 7.98 -3.26 0.53
CA ALA A 39 8.19 -1.84 0.27
C ALA A 39 6.85 -1.11 0.28
N VAL A 40 6.74 -0.04 1.08
CA VAL A 40 5.57 0.84 1.11
C VAL A 40 5.90 2.11 0.37
N ILE A 41 5.03 2.48 -0.57
CA ILE A 41 5.06 3.73 -1.34
C ILE A 41 3.77 4.48 -1.03
N GLY A 42 3.89 5.54 -0.23
CA GLY A 42 2.76 6.37 0.15
C GLY A 42 2.70 7.67 -0.64
N ASP A 43 1.50 8.11 -0.93
CA ASP A 43 1.14 9.43 -1.45
C ASP A 43 2.08 9.93 -2.55
N ILE A 44 1.93 9.36 -3.73
CA ILE A 44 2.83 9.57 -4.88
C ILE A 44 2.77 11.03 -5.39
N HIS A 45 1.57 11.64 -5.42
CA HIS A 45 1.36 13.04 -5.86
C HIS A 45 2.13 13.43 -7.12
N ASN A 46 2.06 12.60 -8.16
CA ASN A 46 2.78 12.72 -9.44
C ASN A 46 4.32 12.52 -9.37
N ASP A 47 4.88 12.23 -8.20
CA ASP A 47 6.29 11.90 -8.02
C ASP A 47 6.57 10.42 -8.33
N TRP A 48 6.32 10.03 -9.59
CA TRP A 48 6.52 8.67 -10.08
C TRP A 48 7.31 8.66 -11.39
N ASN A 49 8.29 7.78 -11.48
CA ASN A 49 8.99 7.44 -12.71
C ASN A 49 9.24 5.94 -12.74
N LEU A 50 8.53 5.20 -13.61
CA LEU A 50 8.57 3.74 -13.65
C LEU A 50 10.00 3.19 -13.74
N ARG A 51 10.86 3.77 -14.59
CA ARG A 51 12.23 3.30 -14.78
C ARG A 51 13.07 3.47 -13.51
N GLU A 52 13.01 4.63 -12.88
CA GLU A 52 13.80 4.93 -11.69
C GLU A 52 13.25 4.24 -10.45
N ASP A 53 11.92 4.18 -10.28
CA ASP A 53 11.28 3.46 -9.18
C ASP A 53 11.55 1.95 -9.29
N THR A 54 11.52 1.39 -10.52
CA THR A 54 11.90 -0.01 -10.76
C THR A 54 13.36 -0.28 -10.37
N LYS A 55 14.31 0.58 -10.77
CA LYS A 55 15.72 0.43 -10.38
C LYS A 55 15.91 0.48 -8.86
N ALA A 56 15.25 1.43 -8.19
CA ALA A 56 15.29 1.54 -6.74
C ALA A 56 14.70 0.31 -6.05
N LEU A 57 13.56 -0.20 -6.51
CA LEU A 57 12.94 -1.41 -5.98
C LEU A 57 13.78 -2.66 -6.27
N GLN A 58 14.40 -2.77 -7.45
CA GLN A 58 15.34 -3.85 -7.75
C GLN A 58 16.56 -3.84 -6.82
N PHE A 59 17.04 -2.66 -6.45
CA PHE A 59 18.11 -2.51 -5.44
C PHE A 59 17.64 -2.92 -4.04
N LEU A 60 16.43 -2.53 -3.64
CA LEU A 60 15.86 -2.83 -2.33
C LEU A 60 15.37 -4.28 -2.18
N GLN A 61 15.09 -4.97 -3.30
CA GLN A 61 14.63 -6.36 -3.38
C GLN A 61 13.42 -6.69 -2.46
N PRO A 62 12.28 -5.97 -2.56
CA PRO A 62 11.09 -6.37 -1.84
C PRO A 62 10.41 -7.58 -2.49
N ASP A 63 9.75 -8.41 -1.67
CA ASP A 63 8.86 -9.49 -2.12
C ASP A 63 7.48 -8.94 -2.52
N LEU A 64 7.08 -7.78 -1.95
CA LEU A 64 5.78 -7.15 -2.16
C LEU A 64 5.91 -5.63 -2.09
N VAL A 65 5.15 -4.92 -2.93
CA VAL A 65 5.04 -3.47 -2.93
C VAL A 65 3.61 -3.05 -2.56
N LEU A 66 3.46 -2.16 -1.57
CA LEU A 66 2.18 -1.61 -1.15
C LEU A 66 2.09 -0.14 -1.54
N PHE A 67 0.98 0.24 -2.17
CA PHE A 67 0.65 1.63 -2.51
C PHE A 67 -0.50 2.12 -1.63
N THR A 68 -0.32 3.23 -0.90
CA THR A 68 -1.35 3.77 0.00
C THR A 68 -2.30 4.76 -0.67
N GLY A 69 -2.16 4.99 -1.99
CA GLY A 69 -3.03 5.89 -2.76
C GLY A 69 -2.41 7.24 -3.06
N ASP A 70 -3.26 8.19 -3.46
CA ASP A 70 -2.89 9.53 -3.91
C ASP A 70 -1.79 9.50 -4.98
N PHE A 71 -2.04 8.74 -6.06
CA PHE A 71 -1.14 8.66 -7.21
C PHE A 71 -0.98 10.02 -7.89
N GLY A 72 -2.07 10.78 -7.97
CA GLY A 72 -2.15 12.11 -8.54
C GLY A 72 -3.61 12.54 -8.55
N GLU A 73 -3.94 13.66 -9.15
CA GLU A 73 -5.33 14.13 -9.25
C GLU A 73 -6.07 13.41 -10.40
N GLU A 74 -6.57 12.16 -10.13
CA GLU A 74 -7.21 11.29 -11.13
C GLU A 74 -6.31 11.03 -12.36
N ASN A 75 -5.00 10.89 -12.13
CA ASN A 75 -4.01 10.70 -13.18
C ASN A 75 -3.96 9.23 -13.65
N VAL A 76 -4.73 8.93 -14.70
CA VAL A 76 -4.85 7.57 -15.27
C VAL A 76 -3.52 7.04 -15.79
N GLU A 77 -2.72 7.87 -16.48
CA GLU A 77 -1.44 7.45 -17.07
C GLU A 77 -0.45 7.04 -15.97
N LEU A 78 -0.43 7.77 -14.86
CA LEU A 78 0.43 7.45 -13.73
C LEU A 78 0.01 6.14 -13.07
N VAL A 79 -1.28 5.94 -12.84
CA VAL A 79 -1.80 4.69 -12.27
C VAL A 79 -1.52 3.51 -13.19
N GLN A 80 -1.69 3.65 -14.50
CA GLN A 80 -1.31 2.62 -15.48
C GLN A 80 0.20 2.31 -15.44
N SER A 81 1.01 3.35 -15.29
CA SER A 81 2.46 3.19 -15.14
C SER A 81 2.82 2.44 -13.85
N ALA A 82 2.19 2.75 -12.71
CA ALA A 82 2.38 2.04 -11.46
C ALA A 82 1.85 0.59 -11.53
N ALA A 83 0.70 0.37 -12.19
CA ALA A 83 0.15 -0.95 -12.43
C ALA A 83 1.06 -1.84 -13.29
N SER A 84 1.82 -1.26 -14.23
CA SER A 84 2.78 -1.97 -15.08
C SER A 84 4.09 -2.37 -14.37
N LEU A 85 4.29 -1.98 -13.10
CA LEU A 85 5.45 -2.37 -12.31
C LEU A 85 5.50 -3.89 -12.14
N GLU A 86 6.62 -4.52 -12.52
CA GLU A 86 6.81 -5.98 -12.51
C GLU A 86 7.22 -6.50 -11.11
N PHE A 87 6.43 -6.17 -10.09
CA PHE A 87 6.55 -6.69 -8.73
C PHE A 87 5.17 -7.14 -8.25
N ALA A 88 5.13 -8.14 -7.37
CA ALA A 88 3.92 -8.41 -6.61
C ALA A 88 3.52 -7.15 -5.85
N LYS A 89 2.25 -6.73 -5.95
CA LYS A 89 1.81 -5.47 -5.38
C LYS A 89 0.35 -5.50 -4.96
N ALA A 90 0.00 -4.60 -4.03
CA ALA A 90 -1.37 -4.27 -3.69
C ALA A 90 -1.49 -2.76 -3.51
N ALA A 91 -2.65 -2.20 -3.88
CA ALA A 91 -2.91 -0.77 -3.85
C ALA A 91 -4.28 -0.45 -3.26
N ILE A 92 -4.36 0.67 -2.56
CA ILE A 92 -5.61 1.34 -2.21
C ILE A 92 -5.64 2.72 -2.89
N LEU A 93 -6.78 3.17 -3.37
CA LEU A 93 -6.91 4.51 -3.95
C LEU A 93 -7.22 5.55 -2.87
N GLY A 94 -6.56 6.72 -2.96
CA GLY A 94 -6.71 7.82 -2.04
C GLY A 94 -7.73 8.86 -2.49
N ASN A 95 -7.84 9.95 -1.73
CA ASN A 95 -8.82 10.99 -2.00
C ASN A 95 -8.51 11.80 -3.27
N HIS A 96 -7.24 12.03 -3.60
CA HIS A 96 -6.84 12.70 -4.83
C HIS A 96 -7.14 11.87 -6.08
N ASP A 97 -7.19 10.54 -5.96
CA ASP A 97 -7.56 9.65 -7.06
C ASP A 97 -9.05 9.71 -7.43
N ALA A 98 -9.88 10.45 -6.65
CA ALA A 98 -11.29 10.73 -6.93
C ALA A 98 -11.66 12.20 -6.70
N TRP A 99 -10.69 13.13 -6.80
CA TRP A 99 -10.85 14.52 -6.36
C TRP A 99 -11.90 15.29 -7.16
N TYR A 100 -11.99 15.09 -8.45
CA TYR A 100 -12.92 15.80 -9.35
C TYR A 100 -14.21 15.04 -9.63
N THR A 101 -14.30 13.76 -9.31
CA THR A 101 -15.41 12.85 -9.68
C THR A 101 -16.82 13.37 -9.33
N GLN A 102 -16.99 14.30 -8.40
CA GLN A 102 -18.30 14.87 -8.04
C GLN A 102 -18.42 16.38 -8.22
N GLN A 103 -17.41 17.08 -8.66
CA GLN A 103 -17.48 18.53 -8.82
C GLN A 103 -18.50 18.95 -9.91
N PHE A 104 -18.77 18.08 -10.87
CA PHE A 104 -19.71 18.30 -11.97
C PHE A 104 -21.18 17.97 -11.62
N SER A 105 -21.49 17.48 -10.41
CA SER A 105 -22.84 17.10 -9.99
C SER A 105 -23.74 18.25 -9.53
N GLY A 106 -23.27 19.47 -9.49
CA GLY A 106 -23.94 20.63 -8.89
C GLY A 106 -24.36 21.71 -9.88
N LYS A 107 -25.64 21.73 -10.29
CA LYS A 107 -26.37 22.95 -10.69
C LYS A 107 -25.93 23.70 -11.97
N ARG A 108 -25.83 23.05 -13.12
CA ARG A 108 -25.89 23.74 -14.42
C ARG A 108 -27.07 23.29 -15.27
N LYS A 109 -27.65 24.27 -15.97
CA LYS A 109 -28.96 24.15 -16.63
C LYS A 109 -28.97 23.52 -18.03
N ASP A 110 -27.86 23.03 -18.56
CA ASP A 110 -27.73 22.56 -19.93
C ASP A 110 -27.41 21.06 -19.98
N GLY A 111 -28.47 20.26 -20.06
CA GLY A 111 -28.45 18.81 -19.81
C GLY A 111 -27.60 17.93 -20.74
N VAL A 112 -27.19 18.40 -21.92
CA VAL A 112 -26.45 17.56 -22.90
C VAL A 112 -24.94 17.64 -22.69
N GLN A 113 -24.42 18.81 -22.37
CA GLN A 113 -22.98 19.02 -22.12
C GLN A 113 -22.56 18.39 -20.80
N LEU A 114 -23.44 18.44 -19.79
CA LEU A 114 -23.25 17.76 -18.49
C LEU A 114 -23.11 16.24 -18.65
N GLN A 115 -23.87 15.61 -19.54
CA GLN A 115 -23.87 14.16 -19.71
C GLN A 115 -22.59 13.66 -20.37
N LEU A 116 -21.98 14.47 -21.25
CA LEU A 116 -20.69 14.19 -21.89
C LEU A 116 -19.51 14.38 -20.91
N GLU A 117 -19.52 15.46 -20.11
CA GLU A 117 -18.52 15.72 -19.07
C GLU A 117 -18.58 14.67 -17.95
N TRP A 118 -19.78 14.25 -17.51
CA TRP A 118 -19.98 13.16 -16.57
C TRP A 118 -19.42 11.84 -17.08
N SER A 119 -19.63 11.55 -18.35
CA SER A 119 -19.14 10.31 -18.97
C SER A 119 -17.62 10.28 -19.00
N HIS A 120 -16.96 11.43 -19.19
CA HIS A 120 -15.51 11.51 -19.26
C HIS A 120 -14.87 11.31 -17.88
N VAL A 121 -15.29 12.05 -16.86
CA VAL A 121 -14.73 11.96 -15.49
C VAL A 121 -14.99 10.58 -14.87
N MET A 122 -16.18 10.00 -15.07
CA MET A 122 -16.47 8.62 -14.64
C MET A 122 -15.64 7.60 -15.40
N LEU A 123 -15.29 7.87 -16.65
CA LEU A 123 -14.43 7.00 -17.45
C LEU A 123 -12.99 7.01 -16.93
N GLU A 124 -12.44 8.18 -16.59
CA GLU A 124 -11.09 8.31 -16.04
C GLU A 124 -10.95 7.52 -14.72
N LEU A 125 -11.84 7.73 -13.75
CA LEU A 125 -11.85 6.96 -12.52
C LEU A 125 -12.03 5.45 -12.76
N LEU A 126 -12.89 5.08 -13.71
CA LEU A 126 -13.09 3.67 -14.07
C LEU A 126 -11.80 3.09 -14.67
N LEU A 127 -11.09 3.84 -15.51
CA LEU A 127 -9.80 3.43 -16.08
C LEU A 127 -8.72 3.29 -14.99
N VAL A 128 -8.68 4.20 -14.01
CA VAL A 128 -7.79 4.09 -12.83
C VAL A 128 -8.03 2.78 -12.10
N ILE A 129 -9.29 2.46 -11.77
CA ILE A 129 -9.64 1.24 -11.05
C ILE A 129 -9.36 -0.01 -11.89
N ILE A 130 -9.70 0.01 -13.20
CA ILE A 130 -9.48 -1.12 -14.11
C ILE A 130 -7.97 -1.36 -14.31
N SER A 131 -7.16 -0.32 -14.34
CA SER A 131 -5.70 -0.44 -14.53
C SER A 131 -5.03 -1.21 -13.40
N LEU A 132 -5.50 -1.07 -12.16
CA LEU A 132 -5.01 -1.83 -11.01
C LEU A 132 -5.65 -3.23 -10.92
N GLY A 133 -6.84 -3.44 -11.50
CA GLY A 133 -7.51 -4.73 -11.48
C GLY A 133 -7.70 -5.31 -10.08
N GLU A 134 -7.27 -6.57 -9.88
CA GLU A 134 -7.34 -7.27 -8.58
C GLU A 134 -6.35 -6.71 -7.55
N GLU A 135 -5.32 -5.97 -7.99
CA GLU A 135 -4.34 -5.34 -7.10
C GLU A 135 -4.94 -4.17 -6.30
N HIS A 136 -6.09 -3.61 -6.75
CA HIS A 136 -6.87 -2.64 -5.98
C HIS A 136 -7.72 -3.32 -4.92
N VAL A 137 -7.23 -3.35 -3.68
CA VAL A 137 -7.79 -4.18 -2.60
C VAL A 137 -8.96 -3.56 -1.82
N ALA A 138 -9.54 -2.42 -2.25
CA ALA A 138 -10.65 -1.76 -1.53
C ALA A 138 -11.77 -2.73 -1.11
N TYR A 139 -11.98 -2.89 0.20
CA TYR A 139 -12.96 -3.80 0.82
C TYR A 139 -12.82 -5.28 0.43
N GLN A 140 -11.63 -5.68 -0.01
CA GLN A 140 -11.30 -7.05 -0.42
C GLN A 140 -9.99 -7.46 0.25
N HIS A 141 -9.62 -8.74 0.14
CA HIS A 141 -8.28 -9.19 0.46
C HIS A 141 -7.60 -9.75 -0.79
N LEU A 142 -6.28 -9.67 -0.79
CA LEU A 142 -5.40 -10.25 -1.79
C LEU A 142 -4.32 -11.06 -1.08
N ASP A 143 -4.21 -12.35 -1.44
CA ASP A 143 -3.32 -13.29 -0.80
C ASP A 143 -2.02 -13.47 -1.57
N PHE A 144 -0.90 -13.51 -0.84
CA PHE A 144 0.45 -13.80 -1.35
C PHE A 144 0.97 -15.09 -0.69
N PRO A 145 0.59 -16.28 -1.20
CA PRO A 145 0.84 -17.56 -0.53
C PRO A 145 2.33 -17.90 -0.36
N LEU A 146 3.19 -17.44 -1.28
CA LEU A 146 4.63 -17.72 -1.25
C LEU A 146 5.32 -17.11 -0.03
N ILE A 147 4.83 -15.96 0.43
CA ILE A 147 5.35 -15.23 1.61
C ILE A 147 4.40 -15.29 2.80
N LYS A 148 3.27 -16.02 2.68
CA LYS A 148 2.21 -16.16 3.68
C LYS A 148 1.71 -14.80 4.22
N VAL A 149 1.43 -13.87 3.32
CA VAL A 149 0.90 -12.54 3.64
C VAL A 149 -0.44 -12.37 2.94
N SER A 150 -1.42 -11.78 3.65
CA SER A 150 -2.69 -11.32 3.10
C SER A 150 -2.83 -9.81 3.29
N ILE A 151 -3.16 -9.09 2.23
CA ILE A 151 -3.43 -7.67 2.28
C ILE A 151 -4.93 -7.46 2.27
N VAL A 152 -5.46 -6.82 3.31
CA VAL A 152 -6.89 -6.50 3.44
C VAL A 152 -7.08 -4.99 3.24
N GLY A 153 -7.88 -4.62 2.26
CA GLY A 153 -8.10 -3.22 1.90
C GLY A 153 -9.16 -2.55 2.76
N GLY A 154 -8.82 -1.35 3.23
CA GLY A 154 -9.72 -0.41 3.89
C GLY A 154 -10.67 0.30 2.94
N ARG A 155 -11.20 1.44 3.39
CA ARG A 155 -12.04 2.33 2.60
C ARG A 155 -11.21 3.09 1.56
N PRO A 156 -11.52 2.99 0.27
CA PRO A 156 -10.87 3.80 -0.74
C PRO A 156 -11.35 5.26 -0.67
N PHE A 157 -10.57 6.17 -1.23
CA PHE A 157 -10.87 7.59 -1.36
C PHE A 157 -11.08 8.32 -0.02
N SER A 158 -10.52 7.85 1.08
CA SER A 158 -10.72 8.49 2.37
C SER A 158 -10.03 9.86 2.43
N CYS A 159 -10.78 10.89 2.85
CA CYS A 159 -10.21 12.18 3.26
C CYS A 159 -10.01 12.26 4.78
N GLY A 160 -10.18 11.15 5.50
CA GLY A 160 -10.17 11.15 6.96
C GLY A 160 -11.44 11.67 7.62
N GLY A 161 -11.56 11.39 8.92
CA GLY A 161 -12.65 11.85 9.78
C GLY A 161 -14.00 11.14 9.55
N GLU A 162 -15.06 11.72 10.12
CA GLU A 162 -16.39 11.09 10.26
C GLU A 162 -17.24 11.09 8.98
N GLN A 163 -16.78 11.70 7.88
CA GLN A 163 -17.58 11.83 6.67
C GLN A 163 -17.11 10.87 5.58
N LEU A 164 -18.06 10.19 4.93
CA LEU A 164 -17.78 9.42 3.73
C LEU A 164 -17.52 10.37 2.54
N PHE A 165 -16.27 10.61 2.23
CA PHE A 165 -15.92 11.30 1.00
C PHE A 165 -16.38 10.48 -0.21
N ARG A 166 -16.93 11.14 -1.23
CA ARG A 166 -17.50 10.47 -2.42
C ARG A 166 -18.57 9.40 -2.10
N LYS A 167 -19.45 9.65 -1.13
CA LYS A 167 -20.49 8.72 -0.67
C LYS A 167 -21.29 8.08 -1.81
N LYS A 168 -21.67 8.84 -2.85
CA LYS A 168 -22.40 8.29 -4.00
C LYS A 168 -21.60 7.25 -4.77
N LEU A 169 -20.31 7.49 -4.94
CA LEU A 169 -19.37 6.58 -5.57
C LEU A 169 -19.20 5.31 -4.73
N LEU A 170 -18.97 5.46 -3.42
CA LEU A 170 -18.86 4.34 -2.48
C LEU A 170 -20.14 3.49 -2.48
N SER A 171 -21.31 4.12 -2.48
CA SER A 171 -22.59 3.42 -2.55
C SER A 171 -22.76 2.68 -3.87
N ALA A 172 -22.52 3.32 -5.00
CA ALA A 172 -22.74 2.72 -6.32
C ALA A 172 -21.77 1.56 -6.61
N ARG A 173 -20.49 1.68 -6.22
CA ARG A 173 -19.47 0.70 -6.58
C ARG A 173 -19.28 -0.39 -5.52
N TYR A 174 -19.32 -0.01 -4.25
CA TYR A 174 -19.03 -0.92 -3.14
C TYR A 174 -20.26 -1.21 -2.25
N GLY A 175 -21.42 -0.59 -2.52
CA GLY A 175 -22.63 -0.76 -1.73
C GLY A 175 -22.52 -0.20 -0.29
N VAL A 176 -21.57 0.73 -0.05
CA VAL A 176 -21.33 1.35 1.26
C VAL A 176 -22.15 2.63 1.38
N GLN A 177 -22.94 2.75 2.46
CA GLN A 177 -23.84 3.89 2.67
C GLN A 177 -23.52 4.70 3.93
N ASP A 178 -22.82 4.08 4.89
CA ASP A 178 -22.46 4.65 6.18
C ASP A 178 -21.13 4.04 6.69
N MET A 179 -20.63 4.57 7.79
CA MET A 179 -19.37 4.11 8.39
C MET A 179 -19.48 2.68 8.92
N ASP A 180 -20.60 2.29 9.49
CA ASP A 180 -20.83 0.93 9.98
C ASP A 180 -20.81 -0.09 8.83
N GLY A 181 -21.41 0.24 7.70
CA GLY A 181 -21.38 -0.58 6.49
C GLY A 181 -19.95 -0.71 5.93
N SER A 182 -19.18 0.36 5.99
CA SER A 182 -17.76 0.38 5.61
C SER A 182 -16.95 -0.52 6.53
N ALA A 183 -17.05 -0.35 7.84
CA ALA A 183 -16.35 -1.16 8.85
C ALA A 183 -16.65 -2.65 8.69
N ARG A 184 -17.92 -3.03 8.49
CA ARG A 184 -18.32 -4.42 8.27
C ARG A 184 -17.74 -5.02 7.00
N ARG A 185 -17.55 -4.24 5.92
CA ARG A 185 -16.91 -4.74 4.71
C ARG A 185 -15.44 -5.02 4.93
N ILE A 186 -14.71 -4.13 5.60
CA ILE A 186 -13.30 -4.34 5.97
C ILE A 186 -13.18 -5.60 6.85
N TYR A 187 -14.01 -5.69 7.88
CA TYR A 187 -14.06 -6.84 8.77
C TYR A 187 -14.30 -8.16 8.02
N ASN A 188 -15.31 -8.20 7.14
CA ASN A 188 -15.63 -9.41 6.37
C ASN A 188 -14.51 -9.80 5.40
N ALA A 189 -13.83 -8.82 4.79
CA ALA A 189 -12.66 -9.08 3.95
C ALA A 189 -11.53 -9.74 4.74
N ALA A 190 -11.28 -9.28 5.97
CA ALA A 190 -10.27 -9.87 6.86
C ALA A 190 -10.62 -11.28 7.30
N LEU A 191 -11.90 -11.59 7.53
CA LEU A 191 -12.35 -12.95 7.86
C LEU A 191 -12.14 -13.97 6.73
N GLY A 192 -12.00 -13.50 5.49
CA GLY A 192 -11.76 -14.34 4.31
C GLY A 192 -10.30 -14.77 4.14
N THR A 193 -9.36 -14.22 4.91
CA THR A 193 -7.93 -14.53 4.78
C THR A 193 -7.59 -15.91 5.34
N PRO A 194 -6.57 -16.63 4.77
CA PRO A 194 -6.08 -17.90 5.32
C PRO A 194 -5.55 -17.74 6.77
N GLU A 195 -5.82 -18.72 7.62
CA GLU A 195 -5.45 -18.69 9.05
C GLU A 195 -3.94 -18.66 9.30
N ASP A 196 -3.14 -19.18 8.38
CA ASP A 196 -1.66 -19.24 8.48
C ASP A 196 -0.98 -18.03 7.82
N HIS A 197 -1.74 -17.03 7.36
CA HIS A 197 -1.21 -15.81 6.77
C HIS A 197 -1.05 -14.69 7.80
N PHE A 198 0.01 -13.91 7.61
CA PHE A 198 0.20 -12.62 8.27
C PHE A 198 -0.72 -11.59 7.60
N VAL A 199 -1.64 -11.00 8.36
CA VAL A 199 -2.62 -10.05 7.83
C VAL A 199 -2.11 -8.62 7.97
N ILE A 200 -2.12 -7.88 6.86
CA ILE A 200 -1.85 -6.44 6.81
C ILE A 200 -3.13 -5.73 6.40
N LEU A 201 -3.59 -4.76 7.20
CA LEU A 201 -4.60 -3.81 6.74
C LEU A 201 -3.91 -2.70 5.94
N LEU A 202 -4.35 -2.50 4.70
CA LEU A 202 -3.90 -1.44 3.81
C LEU A 202 -5.03 -0.43 3.62
N ALA A 203 -4.85 0.80 4.08
CA ALA A 203 -5.82 1.88 3.97
C ALA A 203 -5.18 3.13 3.36
N HIS A 204 -6.01 4.09 2.90
CA HIS A 204 -5.47 5.38 2.49
C HIS A 204 -5.16 6.24 3.70
N ASN A 205 -6.07 6.34 4.66
CA ASN A 205 -5.85 7.07 5.93
C ASN A 205 -5.87 6.11 7.13
N GLY A 206 -5.21 6.49 8.22
CA GLY A 206 -5.11 5.69 9.44
C GLY A 206 -6.39 5.70 10.28
N PRO A 207 -6.51 4.83 11.29
CA PRO A 207 -7.70 4.75 12.13
C PRO A 207 -7.82 5.93 13.11
N THR A 208 -9.04 6.23 13.54
CA THR A 208 -9.33 7.14 14.65
C THR A 208 -8.65 6.66 15.94
N GLY A 209 -8.34 7.59 16.85
CA GLY A 209 -7.71 7.32 18.15
C GLY A 209 -6.20 7.58 18.16
N LEU A 210 -5.59 7.87 17.01
CA LEU A 210 -4.14 8.07 16.86
C LEU A 210 -3.74 9.53 16.55
N GLY A 211 -4.63 10.50 16.78
CA GLY A 211 -4.46 11.87 16.29
C GLY A 211 -4.79 12.99 17.27
N SER A 212 -4.42 12.89 18.56
CA SER A 212 -4.75 13.93 19.54
C SER A 212 -3.99 15.24 19.31
N ASN A 213 -2.70 15.17 18.93
CA ASN A 213 -1.83 16.32 18.68
C ASN A 213 -1.57 16.50 17.19
N LEU A 214 -1.14 17.69 16.79
CA LEU A 214 -0.88 18.04 15.38
C LEU A 214 0.18 17.16 14.71
N ASN A 215 1.18 16.68 15.46
CA ASN A 215 2.26 15.83 14.97
C ASN A 215 2.04 14.34 15.23
N ASP A 216 0.89 13.95 15.77
CA ASP A 216 0.53 12.55 15.90
C ASP A 216 0.25 11.94 14.52
N ILE A 217 0.33 10.62 14.41
CA ILE A 217 0.30 9.88 13.14
C ILE A 217 -0.98 10.17 12.31
N CYS A 218 -2.12 10.41 12.97
CA CYS A 218 -3.39 10.85 12.36
C CYS A 218 -3.83 12.24 12.82
N GLY A 219 -2.89 13.11 13.26
CA GLY A 219 -3.20 14.43 13.81
C GLY A 219 -3.43 15.50 12.75
N LYS A 220 -4.43 16.38 12.95
CA LYS A 220 -4.68 17.55 12.11
C LYS A 220 -3.62 18.62 12.33
N ASP A 221 -2.79 18.90 11.37
CA ASP A 221 -1.72 19.91 11.45
C ASP A 221 -2.11 21.27 10.86
N TRP A 222 -3.25 21.36 10.17
CA TRP A 222 -3.83 22.59 9.62
C TRP A 222 -4.83 23.27 10.56
N VAL A 223 -5.17 22.65 11.70
CA VAL A 223 -6.09 23.20 12.71
C VAL A 223 -5.32 23.59 13.97
N PHE A 224 -5.61 24.77 14.52
CA PHE A 224 -5.04 25.18 15.80
C PHE A 224 -5.48 24.23 16.92
N GLY A 225 -4.52 23.69 17.67
CA GLY A 225 -4.78 22.71 18.72
C GLY A 225 -4.77 21.25 18.24
N GLY A 226 -4.65 20.98 16.94
CA GLY A 226 -4.62 19.62 16.43
C GLY A 226 -6.00 18.95 16.37
N GLY A 227 -6.05 17.69 16.71
CA GLY A 227 -7.25 16.85 16.73
C GLY A 227 -7.12 15.66 15.81
N ASP A 228 -7.92 14.65 16.06
CA ASP A 228 -7.89 13.38 15.32
C ASP A 228 -8.52 13.52 13.93
N HIS A 229 -7.87 12.96 12.93
CA HIS A 229 -8.34 12.88 11.55
C HIS A 229 -8.39 11.45 11.02
N GLY A 230 -8.28 10.46 11.88
CA GLY A 230 -8.36 9.06 11.51
C GLY A 230 -9.75 8.65 11.00
N ASP A 231 -9.81 7.48 10.41
CA ASP A 231 -10.99 6.84 9.84
C ASP A 231 -11.73 6.01 10.91
N PRO A 232 -12.97 6.39 11.31
CA PRO A 232 -13.73 5.67 12.33
C PRO A 232 -14.10 4.23 11.91
N ASP A 233 -14.38 4.02 10.64
CA ASP A 233 -14.72 2.70 10.10
C ASP A 233 -13.53 1.72 10.11
N LEU A 234 -12.32 2.22 9.91
CA LEU A 234 -11.11 1.41 10.02
C LEU A 234 -10.86 1.02 11.49
N GLU A 235 -10.98 1.96 12.43
CA GLU A 235 -10.89 1.68 13.87
C GLU A 235 -11.94 0.66 14.31
N GLN A 236 -13.21 0.84 13.92
CA GLN A 236 -14.29 -0.08 14.24
C GLN A 236 -14.04 -1.49 13.68
N ALA A 237 -13.52 -1.60 12.46
CA ALA A 237 -13.16 -2.90 11.87
C ALA A 237 -12.04 -3.59 12.65
N ILE A 238 -11.00 -2.85 13.07
CA ILE A 238 -9.90 -3.35 13.91
C ILE A 238 -10.43 -3.82 15.26
N SER A 239 -11.30 -3.05 15.90
CA SER A 239 -11.94 -3.40 17.18
C SER A 239 -12.77 -4.68 17.07
N LEU A 240 -13.58 -4.83 16.02
CA LEU A 240 -14.36 -6.05 15.76
C LEU A 240 -13.47 -7.28 15.54
N LEU A 241 -12.35 -7.14 14.83
CA LEU A 241 -11.37 -8.24 14.63
C LEU A 241 -10.74 -8.67 15.95
N LYS A 242 -10.39 -7.73 16.81
CA LYS A 242 -9.86 -8.01 18.17
C LYS A 242 -10.87 -8.74 19.04
N GLU A 243 -12.12 -8.28 19.09
CA GLU A 243 -13.20 -8.87 19.89
C GLU A 243 -13.50 -10.32 19.50
N THR A 244 -13.47 -10.61 18.20
CA THR A 244 -13.78 -11.96 17.71
C THR A 244 -12.61 -12.93 17.82
N GLY A 245 -11.40 -12.45 18.05
CA GLY A 245 -10.17 -13.26 18.18
C GLY A 245 -9.83 -14.11 16.94
N LYS A 246 -10.51 -13.86 15.82
CA LYS A 246 -10.37 -14.68 14.59
C LYS A 246 -9.20 -14.27 13.70
N SER A 247 -8.71 -13.03 13.85
CA SER A 247 -7.57 -12.54 13.06
C SER A 247 -6.76 -11.57 13.91
N CYS A 248 -5.50 -11.89 14.12
CA CYS A 248 -4.53 -10.92 14.61
C CYS A 248 -4.14 -10.00 13.45
N VAL A 249 -4.31 -8.70 13.61
CA VAL A 249 -3.82 -7.69 12.66
C VAL A 249 -2.56 -7.05 13.24
N PRO A 250 -1.38 -7.60 12.94
CA PRO A 250 -0.14 -7.11 13.54
C PRO A 250 0.37 -5.83 12.90
N LEU A 251 -0.12 -5.47 11.70
CA LEU A 251 0.32 -4.29 10.96
C LEU A 251 -0.83 -3.61 10.22
N VAL A 252 -0.94 -2.30 10.38
CA VAL A 252 -1.83 -1.41 9.63
C VAL A 252 -0.97 -0.41 8.90
N VAL A 253 -1.05 -0.40 7.55
CA VAL A 253 -0.29 0.49 6.67
C VAL A 253 -1.23 1.49 6.02
N PHE A 254 -0.87 2.76 6.05
CA PHE A 254 -1.68 3.82 5.45
C PHE A 254 -0.80 5.01 4.99
N GLY A 255 -1.43 6.04 4.40
CA GLY A 255 -0.81 7.26 3.91
C GLY A 255 -1.57 8.50 4.37
N HIS A 256 -1.91 9.40 3.43
CA HIS A 256 -2.73 10.60 3.57
C HIS A 256 -2.12 11.70 4.44
N MET A 257 -1.68 11.36 5.62
CA MET A 257 -1.14 12.33 6.59
C MET A 257 0.37 12.50 6.36
N HIS A 258 0.74 13.48 5.51
CA HIS A 258 2.12 13.68 5.07
C HIS A 258 3.12 13.79 6.23
N LYS A 259 4.35 13.29 6.00
CA LYS A 259 5.44 13.33 6.99
C LYS A 259 5.83 14.75 7.36
N GLU A 260 5.94 15.66 6.39
CA GLU A 260 6.19 17.06 6.64
C GLU A 260 4.87 17.75 7.02
N LEU A 261 4.84 18.36 8.21
CA LEU A 261 3.66 19.06 8.70
C LEU A 261 3.38 20.31 7.88
N ALA A 262 2.10 20.67 7.75
CA ALA A 262 1.66 21.88 7.08
C ALA A 262 2.41 23.12 7.64
N TYR A 263 2.70 24.07 6.75
CA TYR A 263 3.47 25.26 7.07
C TYR A 263 4.88 25.00 7.64
N ARG A 264 5.50 23.85 7.33
CA ARG A 264 6.85 23.46 7.78
C ARG A 264 7.03 23.51 9.31
N LYS A 265 6.00 23.16 10.06
CA LYS A 265 6.00 23.17 11.53
C LYS A 265 6.72 21.98 12.19
N GLY A 266 7.38 21.14 11.41
CA GLY A 266 8.09 19.95 11.87
C GLY A 266 7.69 18.69 11.15
N LEU A 267 7.97 17.55 11.78
CA LEU A 267 7.69 16.22 11.22
C LEU A 267 6.61 15.50 12.02
N ARG A 268 5.81 14.73 11.32
CA ARG A 268 4.81 13.82 11.86
C ARG A 268 5.46 12.54 12.38
N LYS A 269 4.87 11.94 13.40
CA LYS A 269 5.16 10.57 13.79
C LYS A 269 4.70 9.62 12.68
N MET A 270 5.62 8.83 12.14
CA MET A 270 5.31 7.90 11.05
C MET A 270 4.98 6.49 11.54
N ILE A 271 5.16 6.21 12.81
CA ILE A 271 4.89 4.91 13.41
C ILE A 271 4.33 5.07 14.82
N VAL A 272 3.39 4.19 15.18
CA VAL A 272 2.86 4.01 16.54
C VAL A 272 2.72 2.51 16.78
N VAL A 273 3.08 2.07 17.98
CA VAL A 273 2.84 0.69 18.45
C VAL A 273 1.73 0.75 19.50
N GLY A 274 0.62 0.06 19.23
CA GLY A 274 -0.50 -0.05 20.14
C GLY A 274 -0.19 -0.94 21.34
N ASP A 275 -1.00 -0.85 22.39
CA ASP A 275 -0.87 -1.64 23.62
C ASP A 275 -0.98 -3.16 23.36
N ASP A 276 -1.62 -3.55 22.29
CA ASP A 276 -1.78 -4.93 21.81
C ASP A 276 -0.67 -5.38 20.84
N ASN A 277 0.38 -4.57 20.71
CA ASN A 277 1.48 -4.74 19.75
C ASN A 277 1.08 -4.62 18.27
N THR A 278 -0.11 -4.14 17.92
CA THR A 278 -0.44 -3.73 16.56
C THR A 278 0.46 -2.55 16.18
N ILE A 279 1.13 -2.65 15.02
CA ILE A 279 1.96 -1.57 14.50
C ILE A 279 1.14 -0.77 13.50
N TYR A 280 1.07 0.55 13.70
CA TYR A 280 0.45 1.51 12.79
C TYR A 280 1.56 2.25 12.05
N LEU A 281 1.61 2.12 10.73
CA LEU A 281 2.65 2.67 9.87
C LEU A 281 2.04 3.61 8.84
N ASN A 282 2.45 4.87 8.90
CA ASN A 282 2.15 5.85 7.86
C ASN A 282 3.30 5.87 6.84
N GLY A 283 2.99 5.60 5.56
CA GLY A 283 3.95 5.57 4.47
C GLY A 283 4.07 6.88 3.69
N ALA A 284 3.32 7.94 4.04
CA ALA A 284 3.23 9.20 3.29
C ALA A 284 4.48 10.08 3.48
N ILE A 285 5.59 9.66 2.87
CA ILE A 285 6.82 10.46 2.79
C ILE A 285 6.69 11.43 1.62
N VAL A 286 6.18 12.65 1.89
CA VAL A 286 5.97 13.67 0.85
C VAL A 286 6.84 14.89 1.15
N PRO A 287 7.63 15.38 0.16
CA PRO A 287 7.91 14.77 -1.15
C PRO A 287 8.77 13.51 -1.06
N ARG A 288 8.42 12.48 -1.86
CA ARG A 288 9.15 11.21 -1.89
C ARG A 288 10.30 11.17 -2.88
N VAL A 289 10.44 12.20 -3.70
CA VAL A 289 11.51 12.33 -4.70
C VAL A 289 12.25 13.63 -4.51
N LYS A 290 13.59 13.54 -4.44
CA LYS A 290 14.49 14.69 -4.40
C LYS A 290 15.41 14.62 -5.63
N ARG A 291 15.58 15.74 -6.36
CA ARG A 291 16.54 15.83 -7.46
C ARG A 291 17.94 16.04 -6.91
N LEU A 292 18.90 15.31 -7.44
CA LEU A 292 20.31 15.50 -7.13
C LEU A 292 20.84 16.62 -8.02
N ASN A 293 20.82 17.87 -7.53
CA ASN A 293 21.47 18.96 -8.24
C ASN A 293 22.98 18.77 -8.14
N ASN A 294 23.70 18.77 -9.26
CA ASN A 294 25.15 18.88 -9.26
C ASN A 294 25.54 20.28 -8.74
N GLU A 295 25.64 20.44 -7.42
CA GLU A 295 26.31 21.59 -6.80
C GLU A 295 27.84 21.50 -6.98
N GLN A 296 28.30 21.48 -8.23
CA GLN A 296 29.69 21.76 -8.57
C GLN A 296 29.74 22.88 -9.60
N GLY A 297 29.50 24.11 -9.13
CA GLY A 297 29.51 25.29 -10.02
C GLY A 297 29.43 26.62 -9.33
N THR A 298 29.85 26.75 -8.05
CA THR A 298 30.13 28.05 -7.45
C THR A 298 31.61 28.37 -7.58
N GLY A 299 32.07 28.63 -8.80
CA GLY A 299 33.35 29.16 -9.11
C GLY A 299 33.21 30.20 -10.20
N ASN A 300 33.31 31.49 -9.82
CA ASN A 300 33.56 32.67 -10.67
C ASN A 300 32.90 32.70 -12.05
N ARG A 301 31.73 33.29 -12.16
CA ARG A 301 31.25 33.84 -13.43
C ARG A 301 32.15 35.03 -13.84
N SER A 302 33.19 34.73 -14.61
CA SER A 302 33.83 35.71 -15.48
C SER A 302 32.90 35.91 -16.68
N PHE A 303 32.51 37.15 -16.91
CA PHE A 303 31.81 37.59 -18.12
C PHE A 303 32.70 37.31 -19.31
N MET A 304 32.29 36.51 -20.27
CA MET A 304 32.39 36.66 -21.73
C MET A 304 32.26 35.30 -22.42
N ASN A 305 31.38 35.31 -23.39
CA ASN A 305 31.17 34.46 -24.55
C ASN A 305 29.92 33.57 -24.53
N ASP A 306 29.09 33.96 -25.45
CA ASP A 306 27.86 33.42 -25.98
C ASP A 306 28.11 32.05 -26.64
N GLU A 307 28.03 30.98 -25.85
CA GLU A 307 27.74 29.61 -26.34
C GLU A 307 26.82 28.95 -25.32
N THR A 308 25.57 28.76 -25.73
CA THR A 308 24.60 27.99 -24.99
C THR A 308 25.13 26.57 -24.78
N PRO A 309 25.36 26.11 -23.52
CA PRO A 309 25.67 24.71 -23.29
C PRO A 309 24.41 23.88 -23.61
N VAL A 310 24.51 23.00 -24.59
CA VAL A 310 23.55 21.93 -24.79
C VAL A 310 23.64 21.05 -23.54
N LEU A 311 22.74 21.28 -22.58
CA LEU A 311 22.55 20.41 -21.43
C LEU A 311 22.03 19.07 -21.95
N THR A 312 22.89 18.06 -21.96
CA THR A 312 22.45 16.68 -22.19
C THR A 312 21.59 16.25 -21.02
N PRO A 313 20.37 15.70 -21.26
CA PRO A 313 19.41 15.36 -20.20
C PRO A 313 19.82 14.19 -19.29
N GLU A 314 21.01 13.62 -19.46
CA GLU A 314 21.38 12.33 -18.85
C GLU A 314 22.13 12.41 -17.51
N SER A 315 22.31 13.59 -16.91
CA SER A 315 23.14 13.72 -15.68
C SER A 315 22.37 14.07 -14.40
N GLU A 316 21.05 14.25 -14.45
CA GLU A 316 20.28 14.55 -13.26
C GLU A 316 19.77 13.26 -12.59
N GLY A 317 20.41 12.85 -11.48
CA GLY A 317 19.93 11.75 -10.65
C GLY A 317 18.80 12.17 -9.72
N THR A 318 18.11 11.19 -9.17
CA THR A 318 17.07 11.40 -8.13
C THR A 318 17.35 10.55 -6.90
N MET A 319 16.87 11.00 -5.74
CA MET A 319 16.75 10.19 -4.53
C MET A 319 15.26 9.89 -4.31
N ARG A 320 14.93 8.62 -4.06
CA ARG A 320 13.56 8.14 -3.92
C ARG A 320 13.35 7.46 -2.58
N ALA A 321 12.30 7.86 -1.87
CA ALA A 321 11.97 7.33 -0.55
C ALA A 321 11.04 6.14 -0.62
N PHE A 322 11.31 5.17 0.25
CA PHE A 322 10.50 3.98 0.49
C PHE A 322 10.49 3.69 1.99
N THR A 323 9.38 3.14 2.50
CA THR A 323 9.41 2.52 3.82
C THR A 323 9.51 1.01 3.63
N LEU A 324 10.53 0.39 4.22
CA LEU A 324 10.72 -1.06 4.18
C LEU A 324 10.26 -1.70 5.47
N VAL A 325 9.48 -2.76 5.36
CA VAL A 325 9.01 -3.61 6.47
C VAL A 325 9.60 -5.00 6.30
N GLU A 326 10.33 -5.46 7.29
CA GLU A 326 10.86 -6.82 7.35
C GLU A 326 10.03 -7.65 8.32
N ILE A 327 9.48 -8.76 7.82
CA ILE A 327 8.66 -9.71 8.57
C ILE A 327 9.42 -11.03 8.66
N LEU A 328 9.46 -11.61 9.85
CA LEU A 328 10.02 -12.94 10.08
C LEU A 328 9.06 -13.76 10.95
N ASP A 329 8.72 -14.94 10.52
CA ASP A 329 7.82 -15.88 11.22
C ASP A 329 6.51 -15.24 11.70
N GLY A 330 5.88 -14.47 10.79
CA GLY A 330 4.62 -13.80 11.07
C GLY A 330 4.72 -12.63 12.07
N ARG A 331 5.90 -12.01 12.20
CA ARG A 331 6.13 -10.85 13.08
C ARG A 331 6.94 -9.78 12.37
N VAL A 332 6.58 -8.52 12.58
CA VAL A 332 7.40 -7.39 12.12
C VAL A 332 8.67 -7.33 12.97
N GLU A 333 9.81 -7.43 12.31
CA GLU A 333 11.12 -7.39 12.96
C GLU A 333 11.78 -6.01 12.86
N LYS A 334 11.67 -5.38 11.67
CA LYS A 334 12.31 -4.08 11.41
C LYS A 334 11.46 -3.24 10.46
N ILE A 335 11.43 -1.93 10.69
CA ILE A 335 10.87 -0.95 9.74
C ILE A 335 11.89 0.16 9.58
N THR A 336 12.21 0.49 8.31
CA THR A 336 13.12 1.59 7.97
C THR A 336 12.52 2.49 6.92
N GLU A 337 12.82 3.78 7.00
CA GLU A 337 12.71 4.72 5.88
C GLU A 337 14.04 4.69 5.13
N SER A 338 13.99 4.40 3.83
CA SER A 338 15.16 4.24 2.98
C SER A 338 15.09 5.17 1.78
N TRP A 339 16.15 5.94 1.58
CA TRP A 339 16.32 6.81 0.42
C TRP A 339 17.34 6.19 -0.53
N VAL A 340 16.91 5.92 -1.76
CA VAL A 340 17.71 5.29 -2.80
C VAL A 340 18.07 6.33 -3.86
N SER A 341 19.36 6.51 -4.09
CA SER A 341 19.88 7.35 -5.17
C SER A 341 19.90 6.56 -6.47
N VAL A 342 19.34 7.14 -7.53
CA VAL A 342 19.34 6.59 -8.89
C VAL A 342 19.98 7.63 -9.82
N VAL A 343 21.17 7.33 -10.35
CA VAL A 343 21.93 8.19 -11.27
C VAL A 343 22.30 7.35 -12.49
N GLY A 344 21.61 7.54 -13.59
CA GLY A 344 21.78 6.71 -14.79
C GLY A 344 21.52 5.23 -14.46
N ASP A 345 22.55 4.39 -14.58
CA ASP A 345 22.47 2.95 -14.23
C ASP A 345 23.03 2.64 -12.84
N ASN A 346 23.54 3.63 -12.13
CA ASN A 346 24.03 3.45 -10.77
C ASN A 346 22.92 3.68 -9.75
N THR A 347 22.72 2.69 -8.87
CA THR A 347 21.69 2.73 -7.80
C THR A 347 22.36 2.40 -6.48
N THR A 348 22.20 3.28 -5.48
CA THR A 348 22.83 3.13 -4.16
C THR A 348 21.89 3.55 -3.05
N LEU A 349 22.05 2.97 -1.87
CA LEU A 349 21.39 3.46 -0.65
C LEU A 349 22.05 4.79 -0.24
N ALA A 350 21.28 5.87 -0.24
CA ALA A 350 21.76 7.19 0.16
C ALA A 350 21.58 7.45 1.65
N GLU A 351 20.40 7.14 2.19
CA GLU A 351 20.05 7.33 3.59
C GLU A 351 19.17 6.18 4.08
N GLU A 352 19.33 5.74 5.33
CA GLU A 352 18.44 4.80 6.01
C GLU A 352 18.16 5.29 7.42
N GLN A 353 16.89 5.42 7.79
CA GLN A 353 16.44 5.75 9.13
C GLN A 353 15.67 4.58 9.73
N LEU A 354 16.09 4.10 10.89
CA LEU A 354 15.37 3.08 11.65
C LEU A 354 14.12 3.72 12.27
N LEU A 355 12.93 3.19 11.96
CA LEU A 355 11.64 3.60 12.53
C LEU A 355 11.19 2.65 13.63
N PHE A 356 11.43 1.35 13.47
CA PHE A 356 11.08 0.31 14.43
C PHE A 356 12.07 -0.86 14.37
N LYS A 357 12.38 -1.43 15.52
CA LYS A 357 13.08 -2.71 15.64
C LYS A 357 12.53 -3.47 16.85
N ARG A 358 12.19 -4.75 16.64
CA ARG A 358 11.68 -5.60 17.72
C ARG A 358 12.78 -5.83 18.77
N GLY A 359 12.44 -5.64 20.03
CA GLY A 359 13.36 -5.89 21.15
C GLY A 359 14.41 -4.79 21.38
N SER A 360 14.26 -3.62 20.74
CA SER A 360 15.10 -2.44 21.01
C SER A 360 14.48 -1.56 22.09
#